data_f987e198a4840aca8c83ea6ba0e828b5
#
_entry.id   f987e198a4840aca8c83ea6ba0e828b5
#
_cell.length_a   1.000
_cell.length_b   1.000
_cell.length_c   1.000
_cell.angle_alpha   90.00
_cell.angle_beta   90.00
_cell.angle_gamma   90.00
#
_symmetry.space_group_name_H-M   'P 1'
#
loop_
_entity.id
_entity.type
_entity.pdbx_description
1 polymer ?
#
loop_
_entity_poly.entity_id
_entity_poly.type
_entity_poly.pdbx_seq_one_letter_code
_entity_poly.pdbx_strand_id
1 'polypeptide(L)'
;QRVIDRAKTRVFAFINIVGLGMGGGKIEQDTADMDPKLAADIAKKHSDVIVGFKTAHYAGADWIAVDRLLEAGTLANLPVMVDFGIIKPERPHEELYLKKLRPGDIYTHMFRKFDPTIDDNGKVRPYLFEAKKRGIIFDVGHGGGSLVWRYAVPSMKQGFISDSISTDLHTGSMNAGMKDIVNVMSKFLNLGMPLQEVILKSTWNPAKEIHREKFGHLSVGAVADVAVFKLERGEFGFVDSDGFTMKGNQRLACEMTLLDGKVMFDQNGRSGEPWSKSVEQGRK
;
A
#
# COMPACT_ATOMS: atom_id res chain seq x y z
N GLN A 1 -11.36 7.80 -14.66
CA GLN A 1 -12.54 8.50 -14.11
C GLN A 1 -13.76 7.59 -14.01
N ARG A 2 -14.17 6.86 -15.07
CA ARG A 2 -15.36 5.97 -15.06
C ARG A 2 -15.40 4.94 -13.92
N VAL A 3 -14.26 4.42 -13.47
CA VAL A 3 -14.18 3.48 -12.35
C VAL A 3 -14.35 4.21 -11.03
N ILE A 4 -13.68 5.34 -10.87
CA ILE A 4 -13.72 6.17 -9.65
C ILE A 4 -15.14 6.66 -9.39
N ASP A 5 -15.82 7.18 -10.41
CA ASP A 5 -17.18 7.73 -10.32
C ASP A 5 -18.24 6.67 -9.94
N ARG A 6 -17.94 5.38 -10.13
CA ARG A 6 -18.84 4.26 -9.82
C ARG A 6 -18.43 3.49 -8.56
N ALA A 7 -17.26 3.77 -8.01
CA ALA A 7 -16.76 3.06 -6.85
C ALA A 7 -17.64 3.36 -5.62
N LYS A 8 -17.96 2.30 -4.86
CA LYS A 8 -18.64 2.40 -3.56
C LYS A 8 -17.65 2.64 -2.42
N THR A 9 -16.51 3.21 -2.73
CA THR A 9 -15.46 3.59 -1.78
C THR A 9 -14.73 4.81 -2.34
N ARG A 10 -13.98 5.51 -1.52
CA ARG A 10 -13.15 6.64 -1.95
C ARG A 10 -11.89 6.11 -2.63
N VAL A 11 -11.59 6.61 -3.82
CA VAL A 11 -10.44 6.17 -4.62
C VAL A 11 -9.57 7.37 -4.95
N PHE A 12 -8.29 7.27 -4.63
CA PHE A 12 -7.23 8.16 -5.10
C PHE A 12 -6.29 7.39 -6.01
N ALA A 13 -5.61 8.08 -6.91
CA ALA A 13 -4.79 7.45 -7.93
C ALA A 13 -3.36 7.99 -7.94
N PHE A 14 -2.40 7.08 -8.12
CA PHE A 14 -1.08 7.41 -8.60
C PHE A 14 -1.04 7.25 -10.12
N ILE A 15 -0.53 8.24 -10.86
CA ILE A 15 -0.30 8.10 -12.29
C ILE A 15 0.97 7.27 -12.49
N ASN A 16 0.92 6.24 -13.34
CA ASN A 16 2.13 5.61 -13.81
C ASN A 16 2.87 6.59 -14.74
N ILE A 17 4.20 6.64 -14.62
CA ILE A 17 5.02 7.53 -15.48
C ILE A 17 4.96 7.14 -16.95
N VAL A 18 4.67 5.88 -17.26
CA VAL A 18 4.38 5.42 -18.62
C VAL A 18 2.95 5.75 -18.97
N GLY A 19 2.71 6.46 -20.07
CA GLY A 19 1.41 6.99 -20.46
C GLY A 19 0.33 5.92 -20.69
N LEU A 20 0.70 4.74 -21.19
CA LEU A 20 -0.21 3.59 -21.32
C LEU A 20 -0.56 2.90 -19.98
N GLY A 21 0.06 3.32 -18.89
CA GLY A 21 -0.23 2.85 -17.55
C GLY A 21 0.47 1.53 -17.20
N MET A 22 0.05 0.96 -16.05
CA MET A 22 0.62 -0.27 -15.50
C MET A 22 -0.05 -1.48 -16.12
N GLY A 23 0.44 -1.92 -17.28
CA GLY A 23 -0.07 -3.08 -18.02
C GLY A 23 0.86 -4.30 -18.03
N GLY A 24 2.06 -4.14 -17.49
CA GLY A 24 3.12 -5.15 -17.53
C GLY A 24 3.83 -5.30 -18.88
N GLY A 25 4.93 -6.05 -18.89
CA GLY A 25 5.66 -6.41 -20.11
C GLY A 25 6.30 -5.23 -20.85
N LYS A 26 6.19 -5.23 -22.18
CA LYS A 26 6.87 -4.26 -23.04
C LYS A 26 6.39 -2.82 -22.87
N ILE A 27 5.13 -2.62 -22.49
CA ILE A 27 4.53 -1.30 -22.33
C ILE A 27 5.28 -0.50 -21.26
N GLU A 28 5.60 -1.10 -20.13
CA GLU A 28 6.29 -0.44 -19.03
C GLU A 28 7.79 -0.21 -19.27
N GLN A 29 8.31 -0.67 -20.40
CA GLN A 29 9.69 -0.46 -20.83
C GLN A 29 9.83 0.70 -21.84
N ASP A 30 8.74 1.30 -22.30
CA ASP A 30 8.77 2.38 -23.28
C ASP A 30 9.13 3.71 -22.62
N THR A 31 10.43 4.00 -22.64
CA THR A 31 10.94 5.26 -22.09
C THR A 31 10.54 6.48 -22.90
N ALA A 32 10.16 6.33 -24.18
CA ALA A 32 9.66 7.44 -24.98
C ALA A 32 8.26 7.92 -24.54
N ASP A 33 7.47 7.02 -23.96
CA ASP A 33 6.13 7.31 -23.41
C ASP A 33 6.16 7.83 -21.95
N MET A 34 7.33 7.97 -21.35
CA MET A 34 7.51 8.52 -20.00
C MET A 34 7.67 10.05 -20.07
N ASP A 35 6.57 10.80 -20.15
CA ASP A 35 6.57 12.27 -20.21
C ASP A 35 6.25 12.88 -18.84
N PRO A 36 7.25 13.42 -18.10
CA PRO A 36 7.05 13.99 -16.77
C PRO A 36 6.21 15.28 -16.77
N LYS A 37 6.28 16.08 -17.84
CA LYS A 37 5.52 17.33 -17.94
C LYS A 37 4.04 17.05 -18.17
N LEU A 38 3.73 16.17 -19.12
CA LEU A 38 2.35 15.74 -19.38
C LEU A 38 1.75 15.07 -18.13
N ALA A 39 2.49 14.18 -17.47
CA ALA A 39 2.04 13.55 -16.24
C ALA A 39 1.74 14.58 -15.14
N ALA A 40 2.63 15.57 -14.94
CA ALA A 40 2.43 16.64 -13.96
C ALA A 40 1.23 17.53 -14.29
N ASP A 41 1.01 17.88 -15.56
CA ASP A 41 -0.13 18.70 -15.98
C ASP A 41 -1.45 17.96 -15.77
N ILE A 42 -1.51 16.66 -16.06
CA ILE A 42 -2.67 15.81 -15.76
C ILE A 42 -2.94 15.75 -14.26
N ALA A 43 -1.90 15.57 -13.43
CA ALA A 43 -2.04 15.54 -11.98
C ALA A 43 -2.59 16.86 -11.41
N LYS A 44 -2.11 17.99 -11.90
CA LYS A 44 -2.63 19.32 -11.51
C LYS A 44 -4.08 19.51 -11.91
N LYS A 45 -4.45 19.07 -13.11
CA LYS A 45 -5.83 19.15 -13.63
C LYS A 45 -6.81 18.30 -12.84
N HIS A 46 -6.37 17.17 -12.29
CA HIS A 46 -7.19 16.22 -11.54
C HIS A 46 -6.70 16.07 -10.09
N SER A 47 -6.32 17.17 -9.45
CA SER A 47 -5.74 17.22 -8.10
C SER A 47 -6.68 16.74 -6.99
N ASP A 48 -7.97 16.65 -7.25
CA ASP A 48 -8.99 16.05 -6.38
C ASP A 48 -8.84 14.53 -6.24
N VAL A 49 -8.30 13.86 -7.26
CA VAL A 49 -8.17 12.40 -7.36
C VAL A 49 -6.73 11.95 -7.37
N ILE A 50 -5.85 12.65 -8.11
CA ILE A 50 -4.46 12.25 -8.28
C ILE A 50 -3.63 12.74 -7.09
N VAL A 51 -2.90 11.80 -6.47
CA VAL A 51 -2.15 12.03 -5.23
C VAL A 51 -0.66 11.74 -5.35
N GLY A 52 -0.19 11.29 -6.50
CA GLY A 52 1.22 10.99 -6.73
C GLY A 52 1.48 10.32 -8.08
N PHE A 53 2.71 9.89 -8.26
CA PHE A 53 3.15 9.19 -9.47
C PHE A 53 3.80 7.86 -9.09
N LYS A 54 3.73 6.87 -9.98
CA LYS A 54 4.34 5.56 -9.79
C LYS A 54 5.18 5.14 -11.00
N THR A 55 6.28 4.46 -10.75
CA THR A 55 6.95 3.59 -11.71
C THR A 55 6.94 2.17 -11.19
N ALA A 56 6.75 1.19 -12.08
CA ALA A 56 6.74 -0.23 -11.74
C ALA A 56 7.42 -1.03 -12.85
N HIS A 57 8.05 -2.14 -12.47
CA HIS A 57 8.55 -3.20 -13.36
C HIS A 57 9.54 -2.76 -14.44
N TYR A 58 10.10 -1.57 -14.40
CA TYR A 58 11.12 -1.14 -15.38
C TYR A 58 12.37 -2.01 -15.25
N ALA A 59 12.73 -2.67 -16.35
CA ALA A 59 13.83 -3.64 -16.41
C ALA A 59 15.12 -3.10 -17.00
N GLY A 60 15.17 -1.83 -17.46
CA GLY A 60 16.38 -1.17 -17.95
C GLY A 60 17.47 -1.09 -16.88
N ALA A 61 18.73 -0.93 -17.34
CA ALA A 61 19.87 -0.78 -16.45
C ALA A 61 20.12 0.68 -16.02
N ASP A 62 19.42 1.62 -16.61
CA ASP A 62 19.52 3.05 -16.34
C ASP A 62 18.45 3.54 -15.36
N TRP A 63 18.54 4.83 -14.99
CA TRP A 63 17.65 5.50 -14.07
C TRP A 63 16.47 6.24 -14.72
N ILE A 64 16.30 6.13 -16.04
CA ILE A 64 15.33 6.94 -16.79
C ILE A 64 13.93 6.93 -16.17
N ALA A 65 13.39 5.74 -15.83
CA ALA A 65 12.04 5.65 -15.25
C ALA A 65 11.94 6.36 -13.90
N VAL A 66 12.97 6.22 -13.05
CA VAL A 66 13.02 6.88 -11.75
C VAL A 66 13.23 8.39 -11.89
N ASP A 67 14.15 8.81 -12.77
CA ASP A 67 14.47 10.23 -12.96
C ASP A 67 13.27 11.00 -13.51
N ARG A 68 12.56 10.46 -14.50
CA ARG A 68 11.34 11.06 -15.04
C ARG A 68 10.18 11.05 -14.06
N LEU A 69 10.07 9.99 -13.25
CA LEU A 69 9.10 9.94 -12.15
C LEU A 69 9.36 11.07 -11.14
N LEU A 70 10.60 11.25 -10.71
CA LEU A 70 11.00 12.30 -9.77
C LEU A 70 10.80 13.71 -10.34
N GLU A 71 11.06 13.90 -11.65
CA GLU A 71 10.77 15.14 -12.35
C GLU A 71 9.26 15.44 -12.32
N ALA A 72 8.39 14.48 -12.63
CA ALA A 72 6.94 14.65 -12.55
C ALA A 72 6.49 15.02 -11.15
N GLY A 73 6.99 14.29 -10.13
CA GLY A 73 6.71 14.56 -8.72
C GLY A 73 7.14 15.97 -8.30
N THR A 74 8.29 16.43 -8.77
CA THR A 74 8.80 17.78 -8.49
C THR A 74 7.95 18.85 -9.17
N LEU A 75 7.61 18.68 -10.43
CA LEU A 75 6.78 19.62 -11.20
C LEU A 75 5.36 19.77 -10.63
N ALA A 76 4.80 18.71 -10.06
CA ALA A 76 3.45 18.72 -9.47
C ALA A 76 3.44 18.93 -7.94
N ASN A 77 4.60 18.95 -7.28
CA ASN A 77 4.75 18.96 -5.82
C ASN A 77 3.97 17.80 -5.15
N LEU A 78 4.14 16.58 -5.69
CA LEU A 78 3.51 15.35 -5.21
C LEU A 78 4.55 14.28 -4.89
N PRO A 79 4.24 13.33 -3.99
CA PRO A 79 5.10 12.19 -3.73
C PRO A 79 5.17 11.26 -4.93
N VAL A 80 6.24 10.48 -4.98
CA VAL A 80 6.36 9.39 -5.94
C VAL A 80 6.43 8.04 -5.21
N MET A 81 5.94 6.99 -5.87
CA MET A 81 6.03 5.61 -5.40
C MET A 81 6.87 4.80 -6.38
N VAL A 82 7.88 4.13 -5.88
CA VAL A 82 8.76 3.28 -6.68
C VAL A 82 8.55 1.81 -6.33
N ASP A 83 8.15 1.03 -7.32
CA ASP A 83 8.35 -0.41 -7.38
C ASP A 83 9.52 -0.67 -8.31
N PHE A 84 10.68 -0.97 -7.74
CA PHE A 84 11.95 -0.87 -8.44
C PHE A 84 12.22 -2.04 -9.42
N GLY A 85 11.41 -3.10 -9.40
CA GLY A 85 11.62 -4.27 -10.25
C GLY A 85 12.88 -5.05 -9.87
N ILE A 86 13.61 -5.57 -10.86
CA ILE A 86 14.82 -6.38 -10.66
C ILE A 86 16.02 -5.46 -10.43
N ILE A 87 16.83 -5.80 -9.41
CA ILE A 87 18.11 -5.13 -9.14
C ILE A 87 19.09 -5.34 -10.31
N LYS A 88 19.81 -4.29 -10.66
CA LYS A 88 20.89 -4.31 -11.62
C LYS A 88 22.16 -3.75 -10.96
N PRO A 89 23.35 -4.25 -11.31
CA PRO A 89 24.60 -3.69 -10.79
C PRO A 89 24.74 -2.17 -11.04
N GLU A 90 24.26 -1.71 -12.21
CA GLU A 90 24.30 -0.30 -12.63
C GLU A 90 23.26 0.55 -11.90
N ARG A 91 22.34 -0.10 -11.20
CA ARG A 91 21.18 0.53 -10.56
C ARG A 91 20.96 -0.05 -9.14
N PRO A 92 21.92 0.16 -8.22
CA PRO A 92 21.85 -0.40 -6.87
C PRO A 92 20.80 0.30 -6.01
N HIS A 93 20.13 -0.45 -5.14
CA HIS A 93 19.11 0.08 -4.23
C HIS A 93 19.64 1.14 -3.27
N GLU A 94 20.86 1.01 -2.79
CA GLU A 94 21.49 1.99 -1.93
C GLU A 94 21.51 3.38 -2.60
N GLU A 95 21.83 3.45 -3.88
CA GLU A 95 21.79 4.70 -4.63
C GLU A 95 20.37 5.25 -4.76
N LEU A 96 19.37 4.40 -5.02
CA LEU A 96 17.98 4.80 -5.04
C LEU A 96 17.60 5.51 -3.74
N TYR A 97 17.84 4.88 -2.60
CA TYR A 97 17.41 5.37 -1.30
C TYR A 97 18.22 6.58 -0.80
N LEU A 98 19.54 6.58 -1.03
CA LEU A 98 20.42 7.60 -0.46
C LEU A 98 20.62 8.80 -1.37
N LYS A 99 20.45 8.66 -2.70
CA LYS A 99 20.75 9.75 -3.65
C LYS A 99 19.56 10.17 -4.51
N LYS A 100 18.69 9.25 -4.89
CA LYS A 100 17.60 9.55 -5.84
C LYS A 100 16.33 10.00 -5.13
N LEU A 101 15.73 9.17 -4.28
CA LEU A 101 14.45 9.47 -3.63
C LEU A 101 14.55 10.69 -2.71
N ARG A 102 13.47 11.48 -2.68
CA ARG A 102 13.32 12.67 -1.84
C ARG A 102 12.63 12.28 -0.52
N PRO A 103 12.80 13.04 0.55
CA PRO A 103 11.99 12.89 1.76
C PRO A 103 10.48 12.92 1.41
N GLY A 104 9.73 11.93 1.88
CA GLY A 104 8.31 11.75 1.56
C GLY A 104 8.03 10.87 0.34
N ASP A 105 9.03 10.50 -0.45
CA ASP A 105 8.85 9.52 -1.52
C ASP A 105 8.76 8.10 -0.94
N ILE A 106 7.98 7.25 -1.62
CA ILE A 106 7.56 5.94 -1.15
C ILE A 106 8.28 4.84 -1.92
N TYR A 107 8.89 3.91 -1.19
CA TYR A 107 9.35 2.64 -1.72
C TYR A 107 8.39 1.53 -1.27
N THR A 108 7.71 0.89 -2.21
CA THR A 108 6.78 -0.21 -1.92
C THR A 108 7.42 -1.59 -2.09
N HIS A 109 6.79 -2.62 -1.57
CA HIS A 109 7.25 -4.02 -1.62
C HIS A 109 8.52 -4.29 -0.79
N MET A 110 8.60 -3.69 0.39
CA MET A 110 9.82 -3.69 1.19
C MET A 110 10.32 -5.07 1.66
N PHE A 111 9.47 -6.11 1.69
CA PHE A 111 9.82 -7.44 2.20
C PHE A 111 9.88 -8.53 1.12
N ARG A 112 10.17 -8.14 -0.11
CA ARG A 112 10.25 -9.06 -1.24
C ARG A 112 11.63 -9.75 -1.35
N LYS A 113 11.68 -10.88 -2.08
CA LYS A 113 12.91 -11.66 -2.25
C LYS A 113 13.93 -11.07 -3.22
N PHE A 114 13.50 -10.27 -4.18
CA PHE A 114 14.38 -9.69 -5.21
C PHE A 114 15.20 -8.50 -4.71
N ASP A 115 14.81 -7.94 -3.57
CA ASP A 115 15.52 -6.89 -2.86
C ASP A 115 15.44 -7.15 -1.35
N PRO A 116 16.19 -8.13 -0.86
CA PRO A 116 16.10 -8.50 0.54
C PRO A 116 16.59 -7.36 1.44
N THR A 117 15.78 -7.02 2.42
CA THR A 117 16.10 -6.03 3.45
C THR A 117 17.26 -6.43 4.34
N ILE A 118 17.57 -7.74 4.36
CA ILE A 118 18.69 -8.31 5.11
C ILE A 118 19.81 -8.81 4.18
N ASP A 119 21.03 -8.83 4.69
CA ASP A 119 22.18 -9.44 4.05
C ASP A 119 22.23 -10.97 4.27
N ASP A 120 23.26 -11.62 3.76
CA ASP A 120 23.47 -13.08 3.87
C ASP A 120 23.67 -13.54 5.33
N ASN A 121 24.04 -12.64 6.24
CA ASN A 121 24.17 -12.90 7.68
C ASN A 121 22.86 -12.62 8.44
N GLY A 122 21.77 -12.30 7.75
CA GLY A 122 20.48 -11.97 8.34
C GLY A 122 20.41 -10.59 9.01
N LYS A 123 21.38 -9.71 8.74
CA LYS A 123 21.40 -8.34 9.26
C LYS A 123 20.70 -7.37 8.30
N VAL A 124 19.88 -6.48 8.85
CA VAL A 124 19.29 -5.40 8.07
C VAL A 124 20.40 -4.53 7.48
N ARG A 125 20.32 -4.26 6.19
CA ARG A 125 21.30 -3.46 5.48
C ARG A 125 21.33 -2.04 6.05
N PRO A 126 22.49 -1.52 6.48
CA PRO A 126 22.58 -0.23 7.21
C PRO A 126 21.98 0.95 6.45
N TYR A 127 22.15 1.00 5.13
CA TYR A 127 21.62 2.08 4.29
C TYR A 127 20.09 2.22 4.34
N LEU A 128 19.36 1.18 4.73
CA LEU A 128 17.90 1.24 4.89
C LEU A 128 17.49 2.10 6.09
N PHE A 129 18.24 2.03 7.21
CA PHE A 129 18.01 2.91 8.35
C PHE A 129 18.40 4.36 8.03
N GLU A 130 19.44 4.57 7.23
CA GLU A 130 19.83 5.89 6.75
C GLU A 130 18.74 6.47 5.84
N ALA A 131 18.20 5.66 4.94
CA ALA A 131 17.07 6.07 4.09
C ALA A 131 15.86 6.50 4.93
N LYS A 132 15.50 5.74 5.98
CA LYS A 132 14.42 6.15 6.90
C LYS A 132 14.72 7.48 7.59
N LYS A 133 15.94 7.69 8.05
CA LYS A 133 16.36 8.99 8.65
C LYS A 133 16.25 10.14 7.66
N ARG A 134 16.48 9.90 6.37
CA ARG A 134 16.26 10.87 5.30
C ARG A 134 14.78 11.15 5.01
N GLY A 135 13.87 10.38 5.60
CA GLY A 135 12.42 10.52 5.37
C GLY A 135 11.88 9.73 4.18
N ILE A 136 12.61 8.72 3.70
CA ILE A 136 12.08 7.76 2.72
C ILE A 136 11.07 6.87 3.42
N ILE A 137 9.91 6.70 2.79
CA ILE A 137 8.79 5.92 3.30
C ILE A 137 8.88 4.49 2.75
N PHE A 138 8.76 3.50 3.64
CA PHE A 138 8.78 2.09 3.27
C PHE A 138 7.40 1.49 3.46
N ASP A 139 6.77 1.11 2.36
CA ASP A 139 5.44 0.51 2.30
C ASP A 139 5.50 -1.02 2.12
N VAL A 140 4.54 -1.72 2.71
CA VAL A 140 4.48 -3.19 2.66
C VAL A 140 4.21 -3.71 1.24
N GLY A 141 3.17 -3.22 0.58
CA GLY A 141 2.78 -3.67 -0.76
C GLY A 141 2.76 -5.19 -0.90
N HIS A 142 1.98 -5.89 -0.08
CA HIS A 142 2.06 -7.36 0.07
C HIS A 142 2.01 -8.10 -1.27
N GLY A 143 1.01 -7.80 -2.12
CA GLY A 143 0.83 -8.41 -3.44
C GLY A 143 0.88 -9.93 -3.45
N GLY A 144 1.20 -10.45 -4.62
CA GLY A 144 1.44 -11.88 -4.81
C GLY A 144 2.87 -12.33 -4.50
N GLY A 145 3.85 -11.41 -4.43
CA GLY A 145 5.27 -11.74 -4.33
C GLY A 145 6.09 -10.95 -3.31
N SER A 146 5.48 -10.06 -2.51
CA SER A 146 6.23 -9.00 -1.84
C SER A 146 6.18 -9.00 -0.31
N LEU A 147 5.60 -10.02 0.30
CA LEU A 147 5.75 -10.27 1.74
C LEU A 147 6.24 -11.69 1.97
N VAL A 148 7.53 -11.83 2.30
CA VAL A 148 8.18 -13.11 2.57
C VAL A 148 8.66 -13.13 4.02
N TRP A 149 8.22 -14.14 4.80
CA TRP A 149 8.55 -14.27 6.22
C TRP A 149 10.05 -14.26 6.50
N ARG A 150 10.82 -14.89 5.61
CA ARG A 150 12.29 -14.96 5.72
C ARG A 150 12.94 -13.57 5.81
N TYR A 151 12.33 -12.55 5.22
CA TYR A 151 12.82 -11.16 5.24
C TYR A 151 12.07 -10.29 6.25
N ALA A 152 10.76 -10.42 6.32
CA ALA A 152 9.94 -9.59 7.22
C ALA A 152 10.26 -9.85 8.70
N VAL A 153 10.33 -11.11 9.12
CA VAL A 153 10.55 -11.47 10.53
C VAL A 153 11.87 -10.93 11.09
N PRO A 154 13.05 -11.19 10.47
CA PRO A 154 14.31 -10.67 10.99
C PRO A 154 14.43 -9.16 10.86
N SER A 155 13.85 -8.54 9.83
CA SER A 155 13.88 -7.08 9.68
C SER A 155 13.13 -6.40 10.80
N MET A 156 11.90 -6.85 11.09
CA MET A 156 11.09 -6.28 12.18
C MET A 156 11.74 -6.51 13.55
N LYS A 157 12.33 -7.67 13.81
CA LYS A 157 13.07 -7.93 15.05
C LYS A 157 14.27 -7.02 15.27
N GLN A 158 14.86 -6.50 14.19
CA GLN A 158 15.97 -5.54 14.23
C GLN A 158 15.51 -4.08 14.18
N GLY A 159 14.18 -3.82 14.25
CA GLY A 159 13.61 -2.47 14.27
C GLY A 159 13.42 -1.83 12.90
N PHE A 160 13.65 -2.56 11.80
CA PHE A 160 13.32 -2.07 10.47
C PHE A 160 11.85 -2.42 10.15
N ILE A 161 10.97 -1.48 10.47
CA ILE A 161 9.51 -1.61 10.43
C ILE A 161 8.96 -0.76 9.29
N SER A 162 7.89 -1.22 8.61
CA SER A 162 7.19 -0.45 7.57
C SER A 162 6.62 0.87 8.11
N ASP A 163 6.47 1.86 7.26
CA ASP A 163 5.79 3.12 7.58
C ASP A 163 4.30 3.03 7.29
N SER A 164 3.91 2.32 6.23
CA SER A 164 2.52 1.96 5.92
C SER A 164 2.33 0.46 5.70
N ILE A 165 1.07 0.00 5.83
CA ILE A 165 0.64 -1.37 5.59
C ILE A 165 -0.38 -1.33 4.45
N SER A 166 -0.05 -1.94 3.32
CA SER A 166 -0.86 -1.97 2.11
C SER A 166 -0.93 -3.37 1.50
N THR A 167 -1.84 -3.55 0.58
CA THR A 167 -2.18 -4.87 0.03
C THR A 167 -1.56 -5.15 -1.32
N ASP A 168 -1.36 -4.17 -2.18
CA ASP A 168 -1.17 -4.41 -3.61
C ASP A 168 -2.23 -5.40 -4.15
N LEU A 169 -3.52 -5.04 -3.94
CA LEU A 169 -4.65 -5.91 -4.27
C LEU A 169 -4.83 -6.03 -5.78
N HIS A 170 -4.73 -7.23 -6.26
CA HIS A 170 -5.06 -7.61 -7.64
C HIS A 170 -5.64 -9.04 -7.67
N THR A 171 -6.21 -9.47 -8.80
CA THR A 171 -6.89 -10.77 -8.93
C THR A 171 -6.03 -11.96 -8.52
N GLY A 172 -4.72 -11.91 -8.78
CA GLY A 172 -3.78 -12.96 -8.36
C GLY A 172 -3.52 -12.96 -6.85
N SER A 173 -3.34 -11.78 -6.23
CA SER A 173 -2.98 -11.68 -4.81
C SER A 173 -4.13 -11.95 -3.86
N MET A 174 -5.38 -11.58 -4.22
CA MET A 174 -6.56 -11.82 -3.38
C MET A 174 -6.86 -13.31 -3.17
N ASN A 175 -6.48 -14.16 -4.11
CA ASN A 175 -6.65 -15.61 -4.02
C ASN A 175 -5.40 -16.34 -3.51
N ALA A 176 -4.31 -15.62 -3.26
CA ALA A 176 -3.06 -16.12 -2.69
C ALA A 176 -2.93 -15.77 -1.19
N GLY A 177 -1.73 -15.65 -0.70
CA GLY A 177 -1.44 -15.36 0.72
C GLY A 177 -1.91 -13.98 1.20
N MET A 178 -2.03 -12.98 0.32
CA MET A 178 -2.39 -11.61 0.69
C MET A 178 -3.86 -11.50 1.16
N LYS A 179 -4.81 -11.99 0.37
CA LYS A 179 -6.27 -12.00 0.58
C LYS A 179 -6.89 -10.59 0.59
N ASP A 180 -6.78 -9.86 1.71
CA ASP A 180 -7.33 -8.52 1.92
C ASP A 180 -6.49 -7.73 2.95
N ILE A 181 -6.83 -6.46 3.14
CA ILE A 181 -6.11 -5.59 4.11
C ILE A 181 -6.22 -6.11 5.54
N VAL A 182 -7.33 -6.70 5.93
CA VAL A 182 -7.56 -7.21 7.28
C VAL A 182 -6.65 -8.40 7.59
N ASN A 183 -6.42 -9.25 6.57
CA ASN A 183 -5.44 -10.35 6.65
C ASN A 183 -4.01 -9.80 6.78
N VAL A 184 -3.64 -8.80 5.98
CA VAL A 184 -2.30 -8.19 6.06
C VAL A 184 -2.07 -7.54 7.42
N MET A 185 -3.03 -6.74 7.93
CA MET A 185 -2.97 -6.16 9.27
C MET A 185 -2.80 -7.24 10.35
N SER A 186 -3.52 -8.35 10.24
CA SER A 186 -3.43 -9.49 11.16
C SER A 186 -2.06 -10.15 11.16
N LYS A 187 -1.38 -10.21 10.02
CA LYS A 187 0.01 -10.68 9.91
C LYS A 187 0.95 -9.84 10.77
N PHE A 188 0.84 -8.50 10.66
CA PHE A 188 1.70 -7.60 11.44
C PHE A 188 1.41 -7.65 12.94
N LEU A 189 0.15 -7.86 13.37
CA LEU A 189 -0.17 -8.14 14.76
C LEU A 189 0.57 -9.39 15.28
N ASN A 190 0.62 -10.46 14.50
CA ASN A 190 1.30 -11.70 14.87
C ASN A 190 2.83 -11.65 14.69
N LEU A 191 3.34 -10.65 13.98
CA LEU A 191 4.77 -10.28 13.96
C LEU A 191 5.18 -9.44 15.18
N GLY A 192 4.25 -9.15 16.09
CA GLY A 192 4.51 -8.42 17.34
C GLY A 192 4.29 -6.91 17.26
N MET A 193 3.72 -6.39 16.17
CA MET A 193 3.37 -4.97 16.09
C MET A 193 2.14 -4.70 16.98
N PRO A 194 2.16 -3.67 17.85
CA PRO A 194 1.00 -3.30 18.65
C PRO A 194 -0.22 -2.94 17.79
N LEU A 195 -1.44 -3.25 18.26
CA LEU A 195 -2.67 -2.99 17.53
C LEU A 195 -2.80 -1.53 17.09
N GLN A 196 -2.46 -0.58 17.97
CA GLN A 196 -2.52 0.84 17.65
C GLN A 196 -1.58 1.22 16.49
N GLU A 197 -0.38 0.63 16.45
CA GLU A 197 0.55 0.85 15.34
C GLU A 197 0.05 0.24 14.04
N VAL A 198 -0.53 -0.96 14.08
CA VAL A 198 -1.14 -1.58 12.90
C VAL A 198 -2.24 -0.70 12.33
N ILE A 199 -3.12 -0.17 13.19
CA ILE A 199 -4.18 0.76 12.78
C ILE A 199 -3.58 2.04 12.20
N LEU A 200 -2.63 2.67 12.91
CA LEU A 200 -1.99 3.90 12.48
C LEU A 200 -1.34 3.77 11.08
N LYS A 201 -0.62 2.66 10.86
CA LYS A 201 0.07 2.34 9.60
C LYS A 201 -0.88 1.92 8.47
N SER A 202 -2.14 1.65 8.78
CA SER A 202 -3.17 1.32 7.78
C SER A 202 -4.19 2.44 7.57
N THR A 203 -4.07 3.57 8.28
CA THR A 203 -5.03 4.70 8.22
C THR A 203 -4.33 6.05 8.13
N TRP A 204 -3.85 6.58 9.25
CA TRP A 204 -3.25 7.90 9.34
C TRP A 204 -1.96 8.03 8.50
N ASN A 205 -1.06 7.06 8.60
CA ASN A 205 0.20 7.12 7.87
C ASN A 205 -0.03 7.18 6.35
N PRO A 206 -0.75 6.22 5.71
CA PRO A 206 -1.00 6.30 4.27
C PRO A 206 -1.78 7.57 3.86
N ALA A 207 -2.70 8.06 4.69
CA ALA A 207 -3.38 9.33 4.40
C ALA A 207 -2.42 10.53 4.40
N LYS A 208 -1.47 10.55 5.34
CA LYS A 208 -0.40 11.57 5.40
C LYS A 208 0.59 11.44 4.23
N GLU A 209 0.97 10.21 3.87
CA GLU A 209 1.88 9.93 2.76
C GLU A 209 1.37 10.47 1.42
N ILE A 210 0.05 10.51 1.24
CA ILE A 210 -0.61 11.02 0.02
C ILE A 210 -1.21 12.42 0.20
N HIS A 211 -0.89 13.14 1.28
CA HIS A 211 -1.41 14.47 1.61
C HIS A 211 -2.95 14.53 1.64
N ARG A 212 -3.58 13.54 2.27
CA ARG A 212 -5.04 13.40 2.43
C ARG A 212 -5.44 13.09 3.87
N GLU A 213 -4.81 13.78 4.81
CA GLU A 213 -4.91 13.56 6.26
C GLU A 213 -6.35 13.52 6.76
N LYS A 214 -7.23 14.32 6.17
CA LYS A 214 -8.66 14.39 6.53
C LYS A 214 -9.41 13.05 6.44
N PHE A 215 -8.85 12.04 5.78
CA PHE A 215 -9.43 10.70 5.65
C PHE A 215 -8.77 9.66 6.57
N GLY A 216 -7.74 10.04 7.30
CA GLY A 216 -6.94 9.11 8.09
C GLY A 216 -7.24 9.09 9.58
N HIS A 217 -8.21 9.85 10.10
CA HIS A 217 -8.47 10.01 11.53
C HIS A 217 -9.96 10.09 11.88
N LEU A 218 -10.27 9.91 13.18
CA LEU A 218 -11.63 9.90 13.72
C LEU A 218 -11.91 11.12 14.64
N SER A 219 -11.22 12.24 14.46
CA SER A 219 -11.50 13.45 15.24
C SER A 219 -12.88 14.01 14.91
N VAL A 220 -13.48 14.73 15.86
CA VAL A 220 -14.77 15.40 15.65
C VAL A 220 -14.69 16.32 14.44
N GLY A 221 -15.63 16.19 13.50
CA GLY A 221 -15.67 16.94 12.25
C GLY A 221 -14.86 16.31 11.09
N ALA A 222 -14.15 15.19 11.32
CA ALA A 222 -13.51 14.43 10.23
C ALA A 222 -14.53 13.73 9.34
N VAL A 223 -14.10 13.35 8.14
CA VAL A 223 -14.92 12.53 7.24
C VAL A 223 -15.20 11.18 7.89
N ALA A 224 -16.45 10.76 7.91
CA ALA A 224 -16.86 9.51 8.55
C ALA A 224 -16.68 8.29 7.61
N ASP A 225 -15.46 8.11 7.12
CA ASP A 225 -14.99 6.90 6.45
C ASP A 225 -14.40 5.97 7.53
N VAL A 226 -15.19 5.01 8.00
CA VAL A 226 -14.88 4.24 9.22
C VAL A 226 -14.90 2.75 8.91
N ALA A 227 -13.91 2.01 9.42
CA ALA A 227 -13.94 0.56 9.48
C ALA A 227 -13.97 0.10 10.95
N VAL A 228 -14.91 -0.79 11.26
CA VAL A 228 -15.06 -1.41 12.58
C VAL A 228 -14.56 -2.84 12.52
N PHE A 229 -13.61 -3.16 13.39
CA PHE A 229 -13.01 -4.50 13.44
C PHE A 229 -13.29 -5.17 14.77
N LYS A 230 -13.41 -6.49 14.72
CA LYS A 230 -13.34 -7.38 15.87
C LYS A 230 -11.95 -7.99 15.94
N LEU A 231 -11.33 -7.94 17.12
CA LEU A 231 -10.11 -8.70 17.40
C LEU A 231 -10.49 -10.09 17.92
N GLU A 232 -10.21 -11.11 17.14
CA GLU A 232 -10.47 -12.50 17.48
C GLU A 232 -9.21 -13.15 18.06
N ARG A 233 -9.40 -14.02 19.04
CA ARG A 233 -8.37 -14.86 19.66
C ARG A 233 -8.59 -16.31 19.28
N GLY A 234 -7.52 -17.05 18.94
CA GLY A 234 -7.61 -18.44 18.52
C GLY A 234 -6.34 -18.88 17.82
N GLU A 235 -6.41 -20.01 17.12
CA GLU A 235 -5.31 -20.50 16.29
C GLU A 235 -5.58 -20.14 14.83
N PHE A 236 -4.66 -19.40 14.24
CA PHE A 236 -4.76 -18.92 12.85
C PHE A 236 -3.48 -19.23 12.09
N GLY A 237 -3.61 -19.45 10.78
CA GLY A 237 -2.48 -19.59 9.85
C GLY A 237 -2.41 -18.41 8.89
N PHE A 238 -1.22 -17.84 8.72
CA PHE A 238 -0.96 -16.72 7.80
C PHE A 238 0.09 -17.11 6.76
N VAL A 239 -0.31 -17.13 5.51
CA VAL A 239 0.55 -17.56 4.41
C VAL A 239 1.26 -16.35 3.80
N ASP A 240 2.58 -16.47 3.59
CA ASP A 240 3.36 -15.45 2.88
C ASP A 240 3.28 -15.59 1.34
N SER A 241 4.04 -14.78 0.64
CA SER A 241 4.05 -14.80 -0.83
C SER A 241 4.70 -16.03 -1.44
N ASP A 242 5.54 -16.76 -0.70
CA ASP A 242 6.17 -18.00 -1.14
C ASP A 242 5.41 -19.27 -0.70
N GLY A 243 4.23 -19.10 -0.04
CA GLY A 243 3.36 -20.20 0.38
C GLY A 243 3.68 -20.78 1.77
N PHE A 244 4.60 -20.17 2.53
CA PHE A 244 4.92 -20.61 3.88
C PHE A 244 3.97 -20.05 4.92
N THR A 245 3.55 -20.90 5.85
CA THR A 245 2.57 -20.52 6.89
C THR A 245 3.25 -20.15 8.20
N MET A 246 2.90 -18.97 8.72
CA MET A 246 3.17 -18.55 10.09
C MET A 246 1.94 -18.81 10.96
N LYS A 247 2.11 -19.43 12.13
CA LYS A 247 1.06 -19.56 13.13
C LYS A 247 0.86 -18.24 13.87
N GLY A 248 -0.38 -17.89 14.13
CA GLY A 248 -0.76 -16.73 14.92
C GLY A 248 -1.88 -17.06 15.91
N ASN A 249 -2.06 -16.21 16.91
CA ASN A 249 -3.06 -16.38 17.97
C ASN A 249 -4.14 -15.29 17.97
N GLN A 250 -4.09 -14.38 17.00
CA GLN A 250 -5.06 -13.29 16.87
C GLN A 250 -5.25 -12.90 15.41
N ARG A 251 -6.46 -12.45 15.09
CA ARG A 251 -6.76 -11.85 13.79
C ARG A 251 -7.80 -10.74 13.93
N LEU A 252 -7.79 -9.81 13.00
CA LEU A 252 -8.86 -8.86 12.80
C LEU A 252 -9.92 -9.47 11.89
N ALA A 253 -11.19 -9.17 12.17
CA ALA A 253 -12.32 -9.44 11.30
C ALA A 253 -13.08 -8.14 11.07
N CYS A 254 -13.47 -7.83 9.83
CA CYS A 254 -14.25 -6.65 9.52
C CYS A 254 -15.71 -6.88 9.95
N GLU A 255 -16.22 -6.02 10.82
CA GLU A 255 -17.62 -6.06 11.29
C GLU A 255 -18.50 -5.11 10.49
N MET A 256 -17.98 -3.91 10.18
CA MET A 256 -18.75 -2.89 9.47
C MET A 256 -17.82 -1.91 8.77
N THR A 257 -18.27 -1.36 7.63
CA THR A 257 -17.64 -0.18 7.03
C THR A 257 -18.66 0.91 6.73
N LEU A 258 -18.21 2.14 6.91
CA LEU A 258 -18.99 3.34 6.60
C LEU A 258 -18.22 4.20 5.60
N LEU A 259 -18.97 4.86 4.71
CA LEU A 259 -18.48 5.88 3.79
C LEU A 259 -19.34 7.13 3.98
N ASP A 260 -18.72 8.26 4.31
CA ASP A 260 -19.43 9.52 4.66
C ASP A 260 -20.56 9.27 5.68
N GLY A 261 -20.32 8.39 6.69
CA GLY A 261 -21.29 8.03 7.72
C GLY A 261 -22.38 7.06 7.28
N LYS A 262 -22.42 6.64 6.03
CA LYS A 262 -23.39 5.64 5.52
C LYS A 262 -22.80 4.23 5.61
N VAL A 263 -23.57 3.30 6.16
CA VAL A 263 -23.16 1.89 6.22
C VAL A 263 -23.09 1.32 4.81
N MET A 264 -21.90 0.81 4.44
CA MET A 264 -21.61 0.20 3.15
C MET A 264 -21.49 -1.33 3.24
N PHE A 265 -21.05 -1.83 4.39
CA PHE A 265 -20.94 -3.25 4.72
C PHE A 265 -21.28 -3.44 6.19
N ASP A 266 -22.06 -4.47 6.48
CA ASP A 266 -22.47 -4.84 7.83
C ASP A 266 -22.53 -6.38 7.92
N GLN A 267 -21.49 -6.98 8.52
CA GLN A 267 -21.31 -8.43 8.59
C GLN A 267 -22.45 -9.11 9.37
N ASN A 268 -22.95 -8.47 10.42
CA ASN A 268 -23.87 -9.04 11.38
C ASN A 268 -25.25 -8.36 11.39
N GLY A 269 -25.55 -7.51 10.41
CA GLY A 269 -26.85 -6.85 10.28
C GLY A 269 -27.19 -5.88 11.42
N ARG A 270 -26.17 -5.32 12.11
CA ARG A 270 -26.36 -4.47 13.31
C ARG A 270 -27.05 -3.14 12.98
N SER A 271 -26.96 -2.69 11.74
CA SER A 271 -27.63 -1.47 11.26
C SER A 271 -29.04 -1.72 10.72
N GLY A 272 -29.45 -2.99 10.62
CA GLY A 272 -30.76 -3.37 10.14
C GLY A 272 -31.83 -3.31 11.21
N GLU A 273 -33.09 -3.13 10.79
CA GLU A 273 -34.24 -3.25 11.67
C GLU A 273 -34.52 -4.74 12.02
N PRO A 274 -34.96 -5.04 13.26
CA PRO A 274 -35.34 -6.41 13.63
C PRO A 274 -36.45 -6.94 12.69
N TRP A 275 -36.34 -8.20 12.29
CA TRP A 275 -37.34 -8.85 11.42
C TRP A 275 -38.78 -8.76 11.97
N SER A 276 -38.93 -8.69 13.29
CA SER A 276 -40.24 -8.52 13.98
C SER A 276 -40.94 -7.19 13.65
N LYS A 277 -40.21 -6.23 13.11
CA LYS A 277 -40.79 -4.95 12.63
C LYS A 277 -41.11 -4.98 11.13
N SER A 278 -40.84 -6.09 10.42
CA SER A 278 -41.17 -6.19 9.02
C SER A 278 -42.69 -6.20 8.83
N VAL A 279 -43.18 -5.33 7.96
CA VAL A 279 -44.57 -5.38 7.49
C VAL A 279 -44.59 -6.10 6.16
N GLU A 280 -45.65 -6.85 5.89
CA GLU A 280 -45.84 -7.55 4.63
C GLU A 280 -45.85 -6.50 3.50
N GLN A 281 -44.77 -6.43 2.76
CA GLN A 281 -44.72 -5.59 1.57
C GLN A 281 -45.40 -6.35 0.46
N GLY A 282 -46.61 -5.90 0.10
CA GLY A 282 -47.32 -6.46 -1.04
C GLY A 282 -46.39 -6.47 -2.26
N ARG A 283 -46.28 -7.63 -2.94
CA ARG A 283 -45.58 -7.73 -4.22
C ARG A 283 -46.23 -6.74 -5.19
N LYS A 284 -45.53 -5.68 -5.55
CA LYS A 284 -45.88 -4.83 -6.69
C LYS A 284 -45.41 -5.47 -7.97
#